data_85d889912088a1ace60a06bd3fc3f6d4
#
_entry.id   85d889912088a1ace60a06bd3fc3f6d4
#
_cell.length_a   1.000
_cell.length_b   1.000
_cell.length_c   1.000
_cell.angle_alpha   90.00
_cell.angle_beta   90.00
_cell.angle_gamma   90.00
#
_symmetry.space_group_name_H-M   'P 1'
#
loop_
_entity.id
_entity.type
_entity.pdbx_description
1 polymer ?
#
loop_
_entity_poly.entity_id
_entity_poly.type
_entity_poly.pdbx_seq_one_letter_code
_entity_poly.pdbx_strand_id
1 'polypeptide(L)'
;MINNRGLTDKEVIESRKKYGSNTFTKKKQETFFKLLLETFSDPIIKILLIALGIKTIFLIRDFDWYETVGIVVAIMVASLISSISEYGSMRAFNKLTEESSKIKVKVIRNNCVTSVLISDIVVGDTVILSAGDRVPADGILIEGKLSMDESMLNGESAEVYKETGSKQAYVYMSTVVYSGNAKMLVRCVGDNTFYGKMAQELQD
;
A
#
# COMPACT_ATOMS: atom_id res chain seq x y z
N MET A 1 -9.69 24.10 21.69
CA MET A 1 -8.29 24.56 21.95
C MET A 1 -7.37 23.54 21.32
N ILE A 2 -6.55 23.93 20.33
CA ILE A 2 -5.55 23.06 19.72
C ILE A 2 -4.43 22.91 20.75
N ASN A 3 -4.23 21.70 21.24
CA ASN A 3 -3.27 21.43 22.32
C ASN A 3 -1.85 21.37 21.73
N ASN A 4 -1.08 22.46 21.90
CA ASN A 4 0.28 22.61 21.36
C ASN A 4 1.30 21.63 21.97
N ARG A 5 0.91 20.85 23.01
CA ARG A 5 1.80 19.88 23.70
C ARG A 5 1.91 18.54 22.97
N GLY A 6 1.11 18.30 21.95
CA GLY A 6 0.98 16.99 21.32
C GLY A 6 0.31 15.95 22.24
N LEU A 7 0.24 14.70 21.79
CA LEU A 7 -0.33 13.60 22.56
C LEU A 7 0.64 13.10 23.64
N THR A 8 0.11 12.68 24.77
CA THR A 8 0.84 11.89 25.77
C THR A 8 0.88 10.42 25.35
N ASP A 9 1.78 9.61 25.94
CA ASP A 9 1.90 8.18 25.62
C ASP A 9 0.59 7.41 25.89
N LYS A 10 -0.18 7.81 26.90
CA LYS A 10 -1.50 7.22 27.19
C LYS A 10 -2.50 7.54 26.08
N GLU A 11 -2.55 8.80 25.64
CA GLU A 11 -3.43 9.25 24.56
C GLU A 11 -3.05 8.59 23.21
N VAL A 12 -1.76 8.33 22.96
CA VAL A 12 -1.29 7.58 21.79
C VAL A 12 -1.82 6.13 21.81
N ILE A 13 -1.73 5.46 22.97
CA ILE A 13 -2.24 4.09 23.11
C ILE A 13 -3.77 4.04 22.94
N GLU A 14 -4.51 4.99 23.49
CA GLU A 14 -5.96 5.10 23.36
C GLU A 14 -6.37 5.38 21.91
N SER A 15 -5.69 6.32 21.25
CA SER A 15 -5.94 6.63 19.84
C SER A 15 -5.66 5.43 18.95
N ARG A 16 -4.55 4.69 19.19
CA ARG A 16 -4.20 3.48 18.44
C ARG A 16 -5.25 2.38 18.61
N LYS A 17 -5.81 2.20 19.80
CA LYS A 17 -6.90 1.24 20.05
C LYS A 17 -8.19 1.62 19.31
N LYS A 18 -8.48 2.92 19.22
CA LYS A 18 -9.74 3.43 18.65
C LYS A 18 -9.71 3.54 17.13
N TYR A 19 -8.60 4.00 16.55
CA TYR A 19 -8.49 4.37 15.14
C TYR A 19 -7.48 3.51 14.36
N GLY A 20 -6.75 2.62 15.04
CA GLY A 20 -5.68 1.82 14.43
C GLY A 20 -4.35 2.58 14.36
N SER A 21 -3.38 1.97 13.71
CA SER A 21 -2.07 2.54 13.37
C SER A 21 -2.04 2.93 11.88
N ASN A 22 -1.05 3.74 11.50
CA ASN A 22 -0.90 4.22 10.13
C ASN A 22 -0.26 3.15 9.21
N THR A 23 -0.97 2.03 9.10
CA THR A 23 -0.57 0.88 8.27
C THR A 23 -1.71 0.49 7.35
N PHE A 24 -1.37 0.02 6.16
CA PHE A 24 -2.35 -0.55 5.24
C PHE A 24 -2.61 -2.01 5.58
N THR A 25 -3.85 -2.44 5.39
CA THR A 25 -4.22 -3.86 5.49
C THR A 25 -3.47 -4.63 4.42
N LYS A 26 -2.51 -5.47 4.84
CA LYS A 26 -1.79 -6.34 3.91
C LYS A 26 -2.76 -7.42 3.41
N LYS A 27 -2.91 -7.59 2.09
CA LYS A 27 -3.48 -8.83 1.54
C LYS A 27 -2.75 -10.01 2.18
N LYS A 28 -3.51 -11.02 2.64
CA LYS A 28 -2.92 -12.27 3.15
C LYS A 28 -1.93 -12.79 2.12
N GLN A 29 -0.70 -13.03 2.54
CA GLN A 29 0.31 -13.66 1.68
C GLN A 29 -0.26 -15.00 1.23
N GLU A 30 -0.45 -15.14 -0.06
CA GLU A 30 -0.88 -16.40 -0.63
C GLU A 30 0.25 -17.40 -0.52
N THR A 31 -0.09 -18.59 -0.05
CA THR A 31 0.88 -19.69 0.06
C THR A 31 1.27 -20.11 -1.36
N PHE A 32 2.53 -20.49 -1.57
CA PHE A 32 3.04 -20.98 -2.87
C PHE A 32 2.12 -22.05 -3.49
N PHE A 33 1.59 -22.97 -2.68
CA PHE A 33 0.63 -23.99 -3.14
C PHE A 33 -0.70 -23.39 -3.64
N LYS A 34 -1.16 -22.28 -3.05
CA LYS A 34 -2.37 -21.61 -3.52
C LYS A 34 -2.13 -20.95 -4.87
N LEU A 35 -1.00 -20.25 -5.02
CA LEU A 35 -0.56 -19.67 -6.29
C LEU A 35 -0.42 -20.76 -7.37
N LEU A 36 0.17 -21.90 -7.03
CA LEU A 36 0.29 -23.03 -7.95
C LEU A 36 -1.09 -23.54 -8.41
N LEU A 37 -2.08 -23.64 -7.52
CA LEU A 37 -3.44 -24.02 -7.87
C LEU A 37 -4.14 -22.94 -8.70
N GLU A 38 -3.93 -21.67 -8.40
CA GLU A 38 -4.48 -20.54 -9.17
C GLU A 38 -3.91 -20.48 -10.59
N THR A 39 -2.67 -20.93 -10.80
CA THR A 39 -2.07 -21.03 -12.13
C THR A 39 -2.88 -21.95 -13.07
N PHE A 40 -3.59 -22.97 -12.55
CA PHE A 40 -4.52 -23.77 -13.36
C PHE A 40 -5.77 -22.98 -13.83
N SER A 41 -6.00 -21.80 -13.26
CA SER A 41 -7.04 -20.88 -13.72
C SER A 41 -6.57 -19.95 -14.84
N ASP A 42 -5.27 -19.94 -15.15
CA ASP A 42 -4.68 -19.18 -16.25
C ASP A 42 -5.33 -19.58 -17.58
N PRO A 43 -5.77 -18.62 -18.44
CA PRO A 43 -6.37 -18.90 -19.72
C PRO A 43 -5.50 -19.78 -20.63
N ILE A 44 -4.18 -19.60 -20.62
CA ILE A 44 -3.24 -20.38 -21.45
C ILE A 44 -3.22 -21.83 -20.99
N ILE A 45 -3.16 -22.06 -19.69
CA ILE A 45 -3.14 -23.43 -19.13
C ILE A 45 -4.50 -24.10 -19.32
N LYS A 46 -5.62 -23.37 -19.18
CA LYS A 46 -6.95 -23.90 -19.52
C LYS A 46 -7.05 -24.37 -20.96
N ILE A 47 -6.52 -23.59 -21.92
CA ILE A 47 -6.51 -23.98 -23.32
C ILE A 47 -5.70 -25.28 -23.53
N LEU A 48 -4.53 -25.38 -22.90
CA LEU A 48 -3.69 -26.59 -22.96
C LEU A 48 -4.39 -27.81 -22.34
N LEU A 49 -5.10 -27.64 -21.22
CA LEU A 49 -5.87 -28.70 -20.57
C LEU A 49 -7.06 -29.14 -21.44
N ILE A 50 -7.76 -28.20 -22.09
CA ILE A 50 -8.82 -28.50 -23.04
C ILE A 50 -8.28 -29.26 -24.24
N ALA A 51 -7.14 -28.81 -24.82
CA ALA A 51 -6.48 -29.49 -25.92
C ALA A 51 -6.06 -30.91 -25.55
N LEU A 52 -5.51 -31.11 -24.35
CA LEU A 52 -5.17 -32.43 -23.80
C LEU A 52 -6.42 -33.30 -23.64
N GLY A 53 -7.54 -32.74 -23.15
CA GLY A 53 -8.81 -33.44 -23.02
C GLY A 53 -9.38 -33.88 -24.37
N ILE A 54 -9.41 -32.99 -25.35
CA ILE A 54 -9.84 -33.29 -26.71
C ILE A 54 -8.98 -34.40 -27.33
N LYS A 55 -7.65 -34.27 -27.22
CA LYS A 55 -6.71 -35.28 -27.68
C LYS A 55 -6.99 -36.64 -27.05
N THR A 56 -7.21 -36.69 -25.75
CA THR A 56 -7.49 -37.94 -25.02
C THR A 56 -8.81 -38.62 -25.53
N ILE A 57 -9.85 -37.83 -25.84
CA ILE A 57 -11.13 -38.32 -26.34
C ILE A 57 -11.02 -38.84 -27.77
N PHE A 58 -10.29 -38.16 -28.65
CA PHE A 58 -10.18 -38.50 -30.08
C PHE A 58 -9.16 -39.60 -30.38
N LEU A 59 -8.17 -39.82 -29.51
CA LEU A 59 -7.05 -40.75 -29.73
C LEU A 59 -7.19 -42.08 -28.99
N ILE A 60 -8.39 -42.55 -28.75
CA ILE A 60 -8.67 -43.90 -28.16
C ILE A 60 -8.08 -45.02 -29.05
N ARG A 61 -7.76 -44.77 -30.31
CA ARG A 61 -7.34 -45.77 -31.26
C ARG A 61 -5.83 -45.81 -31.58
N ASP A 62 -5.11 -44.65 -31.41
CA ASP A 62 -3.66 -44.57 -31.58
C ASP A 62 -3.07 -43.68 -30.46
N PHE A 63 -2.94 -44.26 -29.27
CA PHE A 63 -2.44 -43.55 -28.08
C PHE A 63 -0.94 -43.41 -28.10
N ASP A 64 -0.44 -42.26 -28.56
CA ASP A 64 0.97 -41.90 -28.45
C ASP A 64 1.25 -41.32 -27.04
N TRP A 65 1.72 -42.19 -26.14
CA TRP A 65 1.96 -41.83 -24.75
C TRP A 65 3.11 -40.81 -24.60
N TYR A 66 4.09 -40.80 -25.49
CA TYR A 66 5.21 -39.85 -25.43
C TYR A 66 4.74 -38.40 -25.62
N GLU A 67 3.85 -38.15 -26.57
CA GLU A 67 3.31 -36.82 -26.83
C GLU A 67 2.41 -36.35 -25.66
N THR A 68 1.61 -37.24 -25.09
CA THR A 68 0.76 -36.94 -23.94
C THR A 68 1.58 -36.58 -22.72
N VAL A 69 2.63 -37.37 -22.41
CA VAL A 69 3.58 -37.08 -21.34
C VAL A 69 4.29 -35.75 -21.59
N GLY A 70 4.71 -35.48 -22.84
CA GLY A 70 5.33 -34.20 -23.19
C GLY A 70 4.46 -32.98 -22.87
N ILE A 71 3.16 -33.03 -23.18
CA ILE A 71 2.21 -31.96 -22.88
C ILE A 71 2.05 -31.81 -21.34
N VAL A 72 1.90 -32.90 -20.61
CA VAL A 72 1.77 -32.85 -19.14
C VAL A 72 3.03 -32.23 -18.51
N VAL A 73 4.21 -32.66 -18.95
CA VAL A 73 5.49 -32.09 -18.47
C VAL A 73 5.57 -30.59 -18.80
N ALA A 74 5.18 -30.21 -20.02
CA ALA A 74 5.17 -28.79 -20.41
C ALA A 74 4.24 -27.95 -19.52
N ILE A 75 3.04 -28.43 -19.22
CA ILE A 75 2.11 -27.76 -18.31
C ILE A 75 2.70 -27.65 -16.91
N MET A 76 3.32 -28.70 -16.38
CA MET A 76 3.94 -28.68 -15.06
C MET A 76 5.10 -27.67 -14.98
N VAL A 77 5.98 -27.67 -15.99
CA VAL A 77 7.10 -26.73 -16.05
C VAL A 77 6.61 -25.30 -16.17
N ALA A 78 5.64 -25.02 -17.05
CA ALA A 78 5.05 -23.69 -17.21
C ALA A 78 4.40 -23.20 -15.89
N SER A 79 3.63 -24.05 -15.23
CA SER A 79 3.00 -23.74 -13.95
C SER A 79 4.01 -23.44 -12.84
N LEU A 80 5.09 -24.22 -12.78
CA LEU A 80 6.17 -23.99 -11.82
C LEU A 80 6.88 -22.67 -12.06
N ILE A 81 7.24 -22.37 -13.30
CA ILE A 81 7.91 -21.11 -13.66
C ILE A 81 7.03 -19.91 -13.33
N SER A 82 5.75 -19.96 -13.72
CA SER A 82 4.77 -18.91 -13.41
C SER A 82 4.66 -18.67 -11.90
N SER A 83 4.46 -19.73 -11.12
CA SER A 83 4.29 -19.64 -9.67
C SER A 83 5.56 -19.12 -8.97
N ILE A 84 6.76 -19.52 -9.42
CA ILE A 84 8.03 -19.02 -8.87
C ILE A 84 8.19 -17.53 -9.18
N SER A 85 7.89 -17.11 -10.40
CA SER A 85 7.98 -15.71 -10.84
C SER A 85 7.04 -14.82 -10.04
N GLU A 86 5.78 -15.23 -9.88
CA GLU A 86 4.77 -14.50 -9.14
C GLU A 86 5.11 -14.41 -7.65
N TYR A 87 5.52 -15.52 -7.04
CA TYR A 87 5.96 -15.53 -5.64
C TYR A 87 7.17 -14.64 -5.41
N GLY A 88 8.14 -14.66 -6.32
CA GLY A 88 9.33 -13.80 -6.27
C GLY A 88 8.97 -12.31 -6.36
N SER A 89 8.08 -11.96 -7.28
CA SER A 89 7.58 -10.59 -7.46
C SER A 89 6.83 -10.09 -6.24
N MET A 90 5.94 -10.91 -5.67
CA MET A 90 5.19 -10.59 -4.45
C MET A 90 6.13 -10.37 -3.26
N ARG A 91 7.15 -11.22 -3.10
CA ARG A 91 8.13 -11.09 -2.02
C ARG A 91 8.97 -9.81 -2.15
N ALA A 92 9.41 -9.49 -3.37
CA ALA A 92 10.13 -8.25 -3.64
C ALA A 92 9.28 -7.01 -3.34
N PHE A 93 8.02 -7.00 -3.77
CA PHE A 93 7.07 -5.93 -3.48
C PHE A 93 6.84 -5.75 -1.97
N ASN A 94 6.62 -6.85 -1.23
CA ASN A 94 6.43 -6.79 0.21
C ASN A 94 7.67 -6.24 0.94
N LYS A 95 8.88 -6.58 0.48
CA LYS A 95 10.13 -6.05 1.03
C LYS A 95 10.23 -4.54 0.81
N LEU A 96 9.93 -4.04 -0.39
CA LEU A 96 9.93 -2.60 -0.69
C LEU A 96 8.91 -1.84 0.18
N THR A 97 7.72 -2.40 0.35
CA THR A 97 6.67 -1.81 1.21
C THR A 97 7.12 -1.77 2.68
N GLU A 98 7.79 -2.82 3.15
CA GLU A 98 8.33 -2.86 4.52
C GLU A 98 9.45 -1.82 4.72
N GLU A 99 10.35 -1.65 3.77
CA GLU A 99 11.39 -0.63 3.82
C GLU A 99 10.80 0.79 3.84
N SER A 100 9.77 1.04 3.03
CA SER A 100 9.04 2.32 3.04
C SER A 100 8.38 2.63 4.38
N SER A 101 7.94 1.61 5.13
CA SER A 101 7.34 1.79 6.45
C SER A 101 8.35 2.16 7.56
N LYS A 102 9.65 2.00 7.31
CA LYS A 102 10.73 2.37 8.25
C LYS A 102 11.10 3.85 8.22
N ILE A 103 10.50 4.64 7.33
CA ILE A 103 10.70 6.10 7.27
C ILE A 103 10.22 6.72 8.58
N LYS A 104 11.04 7.60 9.15
CA LYS A 104 10.73 8.33 10.36
C LYS A 104 10.25 9.73 10.04
N VAL A 105 9.30 10.21 10.83
CA VAL A 105 8.76 11.57 10.76
C VAL A 105 8.84 12.24 12.14
N LYS A 106 8.90 13.56 12.14
CA LYS A 106 8.95 14.36 13.37
C LYS A 106 7.54 14.66 13.86
N VAL A 107 7.23 14.26 15.07
CA VAL A 107 5.95 14.53 15.75
C VAL A 107 6.20 15.27 17.05
N ILE A 108 5.21 16.00 17.51
CA ILE A 108 5.20 16.59 18.85
C ILE A 108 4.40 15.64 19.75
N ARG A 109 5.07 15.04 20.74
CA ARG A 109 4.46 14.24 21.80
C ARG A 109 5.06 14.62 23.16
N ASN A 110 4.28 14.63 24.22
CA ASN A 110 4.73 15.02 25.56
C ASN A 110 5.44 16.38 25.59
N ASN A 111 4.98 17.34 24.79
CA ASN A 111 5.59 18.67 24.61
C ASN A 111 7.04 18.66 24.04
N CYS A 112 7.47 17.54 23.45
CA CYS A 112 8.78 17.37 22.86
C CYS A 112 8.67 16.93 21.41
N VAL A 113 9.61 17.38 20.55
CA VAL A 113 9.74 16.86 19.17
C VAL A 113 10.42 15.50 19.24
N THR A 114 9.73 14.48 18.76
CA THR A 114 10.20 13.09 18.74
C THR A 114 10.11 12.54 17.32
N SER A 115 11.07 11.69 16.95
CA SER A 115 11.07 11.00 15.66
C SER A 115 10.43 9.63 15.81
N VAL A 116 9.31 9.40 15.12
CA VAL A 116 8.58 8.12 15.13
C VAL A 116 8.51 7.53 13.74
N LEU A 117 8.30 6.21 13.65
CA LEU A 117 8.03 5.57 12.36
C LEU A 117 6.69 6.06 11.79
N ILE A 118 6.59 6.14 10.46
CA ILE A 118 5.32 6.48 9.80
C ILE A 118 4.21 5.55 10.27
N SER A 119 4.49 4.26 10.44
CA SER A 119 3.53 3.26 10.93
C SER A 119 3.04 3.51 12.35
N ASP A 120 3.81 4.25 13.15
CA ASP A 120 3.49 4.54 14.56
C ASP A 120 2.65 5.81 14.76
N ILE A 121 2.38 6.53 13.68
CA ILE A 121 1.49 7.70 13.71
C ILE A 121 0.07 7.25 14.06
N VAL A 122 -0.60 8.07 14.87
CA VAL A 122 -1.99 7.87 15.26
C VAL A 122 -2.82 9.13 15.03
N VAL A 123 -4.13 9.00 14.99
CA VAL A 123 -5.05 10.13 14.92
C VAL A 123 -4.85 11.03 16.14
N GLY A 124 -4.72 12.33 15.91
CA GLY A 124 -4.45 13.32 16.95
C GLY A 124 -2.97 13.67 17.13
N ASP A 125 -2.03 12.96 16.47
CA ASP A 125 -0.64 13.36 16.46
C ASP A 125 -0.46 14.71 15.76
N THR A 126 0.50 15.51 16.26
CA THR A 126 0.95 16.73 15.60
C THR A 126 2.25 16.45 14.86
N VAL A 127 2.19 16.42 13.54
CA VAL A 127 3.35 16.18 12.66
C VAL A 127 3.94 17.51 12.22
N ILE A 128 5.29 17.61 12.22
CA ILE A 128 6.04 18.74 11.66
C ILE A 128 6.36 18.39 10.22
N LEU A 129 5.97 19.29 9.30
CA LEU A 129 6.21 19.19 7.87
C LEU A 129 7.15 20.30 7.42
N SER A 130 8.14 19.95 6.62
CA SER A 130 9.13 20.85 6.03
C SER A 130 9.30 20.56 4.54
N ALA A 131 9.92 21.47 3.80
CA ALA A 131 10.21 21.27 2.37
C ALA A 131 10.96 19.94 2.14
N GLY A 132 10.50 19.17 1.16
CA GLY A 132 11.00 17.84 0.82
C GLY A 132 10.32 16.68 1.58
N ASP A 133 9.55 16.97 2.62
CA ASP A 133 8.83 15.93 3.36
C ASP A 133 7.63 15.42 2.55
N ARG A 134 7.35 14.12 2.72
CA ARG A 134 6.11 13.50 2.26
C ARG A 134 5.13 13.45 3.42
N VAL A 135 3.89 13.87 3.17
CA VAL A 135 2.82 13.84 4.18
C VAL A 135 2.52 12.39 4.56
N PRO A 136 2.65 12.03 5.86
CA PRO A 136 2.59 10.64 6.28
C PRO A 136 1.17 10.10 6.52
N ALA A 137 0.19 10.98 6.67
CA ALA A 137 -1.21 10.65 6.97
C ALA A 137 -2.11 11.82 6.58
N ASP A 138 -3.42 11.64 6.51
CA ASP A 138 -4.32 12.75 6.25
C ASP A 138 -4.52 13.63 7.49
N GLY A 139 -4.54 14.94 7.27
CA GLY A 139 -4.69 15.88 8.38
C GLY A 139 -5.02 17.29 7.98
N ILE A 140 -5.01 18.18 8.96
CA ILE A 140 -5.29 19.60 8.79
C ILE A 140 -4.12 20.43 9.32
N LEU A 141 -3.73 21.47 8.60
CA LEU A 141 -2.72 22.41 9.07
C LEU A 141 -3.27 23.20 10.26
N ILE A 142 -2.51 23.20 11.35
CA ILE A 142 -2.84 23.93 12.58
C ILE A 142 -1.92 25.13 12.80
N GLU A 143 -0.77 25.18 12.11
CA GLU A 143 0.21 26.25 12.14
C GLU A 143 1.02 26.26 10.85
N GLY A 144 1.32 27.43 10.32
CA GLY A 144 2.18 27.61 9.16
C GLY A 144 1.45 27.56 7.82
N LYS A 145 2.27 27.51 6.75
CA LYS A 145 1.81 27.43 5.36
C LYS A 145 2.77 26.57 4.54
N LEU A 146 2.23 25.87 3.54
CA LEU A 146 2.96 24.99 2.65
C LEU A 146 2.56 25.25 1.21
N SER A 147 3.54 25.06 0.31
CA SER A 147 3.26 24.77 -1.09
C SER A 147 3.50 23.28 -1.32
N MET A 148 2.57 22.60 -1.99
CA MET A 148 2.52 21.16 -2.07
C MET A 148 2.27 20.66 -3.49
N ASP A 149 2.79 19.49 -3.79
CA ASP A 149 2.45 18.68 -4.96
C ASP A 149 1.36 17.67 -4.59
N GLU A 150 0.21 17.81 -5.20
CA GLU A 150 -0.92 16.88 -5.07
C GLU A 150 -1.13 16.00 -6.32
N SER A 151 -0.15 15.92 -7.22
CA SER A 151 -0.23 15.14 -8.47
C SER A 151 -0.53 13.66 -8.26
N MET A 152 -0.14 13.12 -7.12
CA MET A 152 -0.46 11.73 -6.73
C MET A 152 -1.95 11.49 -6.50
N LEU A 153 -2.76 12.55 -6.31
CA LEU A 153 -4.18 12.45 -6.03
C LEU A 153 -5.05 12.77 -7.26
N ASN A 154 -4.67 13.77 -8.02
CA ASN A 154 -5.48 14.29 -9.14
C ASN A 154 -4.80 14.15 -10.51
N GLY A 155 -3.54 13.69 -10.55
CA GLY A 155 -2.74 13.58 -11.78
C GLY A 155 -2.23 14.91 -12.33
N GLU A 156 -2.53 16.03 -11.68
CA GLU A 156 -2.13 17.36 -12.13
C GLU A 156 -0.90 17.83 -11.33
N SER A 157 0.21 18.11 -12.01
CA SER A 157 1.45 18.62 -11.40
C SER A 157 1.36 20.13 -11.12
N ALA A 158 0.28 20.56 -10.51
CA ALA A 158 0.08 21.97 -10.12
C ALA A 158 0.47 22.15 -8.66
N GLU A 159 1.20 23.26 -8.39
CA GLU A 159 1.54 23.65 -7.04
C GLU A 159 0.30 24.18 -6.31
N VAL A 160 -0.04 23.58 -5.18
CA VAL A 160 -1.20 23.92 -4.36
C VAL A 160 -0.76 24.57 -3.05
N TYR A 161 -1.26 25.78 -2.79
CA TYR A 161 -0.97 26.50 -1.54
C TYR A 161 -1.95 26.11 -0.44
N LYS A 162 -1.41 25.74 0.71
CA LYS A 162 -2.16 25.37 1.92
C LYS A 162 -1.77 26.29 3.06
N GLU A 163 -2.76 26.82 3.76
CA GLU A 163 -2.53 27.72 4.89
C GLU A 163 -3.51 27.42 6.02
N THR A 164 -3.04 27.59 7.24
CA THR A 164 -3.85 27.41 8.46
C THR A 164 -5.06 28.33 8.45
N GLY A 165 -6.24 27.77 8.80
CA GLY A 165 -7.49 28.55 8.88
C GLY A 165 -8.19 28.77 7.54
N SER A 166 -7.59 28.36 6.42
CA SER A 166 -8.24 28.38 5.11
C SER A 166 -9.13 27.15 4.88
N LYS A 167 -10.05 27.24 3.87
CA LYS A 167 -10.79 26.06 3.42
C LYS A 167 -9.87 24.98 2.83
N GLN A 168 -8.66 25.34 2.44
CA GLN A 168 -7.64 24.47 1.84
C GLN A 168 -6.58 24.01 2.86
N ALA A 169 -6.83 24.11 4.17
CA ALA A 169 -5.90 23.68 5.20
C ALA A 169 -5.73 22.14 5.29
N TYR A 170 -6.55 21.37 4.58
CA TYR A 170 -6.47 19.92 4.60
C TYR A 170 -5.34 19.42 3.70
N VAL A 171 -4.52 18.49 4.23
CA VAL A 171 -3.39 17.87 3.54
C VAL A 171 -3.57 16.35 3.54
N TYR A 172 -3.19 15.73 2.44
CA TYR A 172 -3.45 14.32 2.18
C TYR A 172 -2.17 13.49 2.23
N MET A 173 -2.30 12.25 2.65
CA MET A 173 -1.21 11.28 2.65
C MET A 173 -0.59 11.14 1.25
N SER A 174 0.73 10.95 1.21
CA SER A 174 1.55 10.76 0.00
C SER A 174 1.82 12.01 -0.83
N THR A 175 1.20 13.17 -0.55
CA THR A 175 1.57 14.44 -1.17
C THR A 175 2.95 14.91 -0.70
N VAL A 176 3.63 15.72 -1.49
CA VAL A 176 4.99 16.19 -1.22
C VAL A 176 4.99 17.69 -0.95
N VAL A 177 5.73 18.11 0.08
CA VAL A 177 5.91 19.52 0.40
C VAL A 177 7.00 20.10 -0.48
N TYR A 178 6.68 21.05 -1.36
CA TYR A 178 7.67 21.79 -2.16
C TYR A 178 8.40 22.84 -1.36
N SER A 179 7.64 23.63 -0.59
CA SER A 179 8.22 24.71 0.20
C SER A 179 7.38 25.04 1.42
N GLY A 180 7.98 25.71 2.38
CA GLY A 180 7.32 26.13 3.61
C GLY A 180 7.58 25.19 4.78
N ASN A 181 7.00 25.56 5.93
CA ASN A 181 7.01 24.77 7.15
C ASN A 181 5.64 24.88 7.83
N ALA A 182 5.13 23.78 8.35
CA ALA A 182 3.85 23.75 9.03
C ALA A 182 3.77 22.65 10.08
N LYS A 183 2.80 22.79 10.97
CA LYS A 183 2.35 21.71 11.86
C LYS A 183 1.00 21.21 11.39
N MET A 184 0.88 19.92 11.27
CA MET A 184 -0.33 19.21 10.84
C MET A 184 -0.89 18.37 11.98
N LEU A 185 -2.18 18.46 12.23
CA LEU A 185 -2.91 17.57 13.13
C LEU A 185 -3.47 16.40 12.32
N VAL A 186 -3.06 15.18 12.62
CA VAL A 186 -3.51 13.94 11.97
C VAL A 186 -4.99 13.68 12.24
N ARG A 187 -5.76 13.42 11.18
CA ARG A 187 -7.20 13.13 11.22
C ARG A 187 -7.55 11.71 10.80
N CYS A 188 -6.86 11.17 9.80
CA CYS A 188 -7.05 9.80 9.33
C CYS A 188 -5.70 9.11 9.15
N VAL A 189 -5.66 7.79 9.40
CA VAL A 189 -4.46 6.95 9.29
C VAL A 189 -4.76 5.69 8.50
N GLY A 190 -3.75 5.11 7.85
CA GLY A 190 -3.80 3.84 7.14
C GLY A 190 -4.92 3.77 6.10
N ASP A 191 -5.71 2.71 6.14
CA ASP A 191 -6.80 2.45 5.19
C ASP A 191 -7.91 3.52 5.21
N ASN A 192 -8.01 4.31 6.29
CA ASN A 192 -9.00 5.38 6.41
C ASN A 192 -8.56 6.69 5.74
N THR A 193 -7.30 6.81 5.28
CA THR A 193 -6.83 7.96 4.50
C THR A 193 -7.46 7.95 3.10
N PHE A 194 -7.43 9.10 2.43
CA PHE A 194 -7.88 9.20 1.04
C PHE A 194 -7.10 8.25 0.13
N TYR A 195 -5.76 8.22 0.30
CA TYR A 195 -4.90 7.30 -0.43
C TYR A 195 -5.22 5.83 -0.13
N GLY A 196 -5.46 5.49 1.14
CA GLY A 196 -5.82 4.14 1.56
C GLY A 196 -7.12 3.65 0.93
N LYS A 197 -8.14 4.51 0.87
CA LYS A 197 -9.43 4.20 0.21
C LYS A 197 -9.28 3.97 -1.29
N MET A 198 -8.54 4.86 -1.98
CA MET A 198 -8.24 4.67 -3.41
C MET A 198 -7.50 3.35 -3.67
N ALA A 199 -6.53 3.02 -2.81
CA ALA A 199 -5.78 1.77 -2.94
C ALA A 199 -6.65 0.52 -2.73
N GLN A 200 -7.68 0.59 -1.89
CA GLN A 200 -8.65 -0.49 -1.71
C GLN A 200 -9.58 -0.64 -2.92
N GLU A 201 -10.11 0.47 -3.46
CA GLU A 201 -10.97 0.45 -4.65
C GLU A 201 -10.28 -0.13 -5.90
N LEU A 202 -8.96 0.00 -6.00
CA LEU A 202 -8.18 -0.57 -7.10
C LEU A 202 -7.88 -2.08 -6.91
N GLN A 203 -8.17 -2.65 -5.72
CA GLN A 203 -7.90 -4.05 -5.39
C GLN A 203 -9.16 -4.94 -5.46
N ASP A 204 -10.34 -4.33 -5.55
CA ASP A 204 -11.62 -5.00 -5.76
C ASP A 204 -11.91 -5.17 -7.27
#